data_99a9fb9730e0b95d329578f7a0d8533e
#
_entry.id   99a9fb9730e0b95d329578f7a0d8533e
#
_cell.length_a   1.000
_cell.length_b   1.000
_cell.length_c   1.000
_cell.angle_alpha   90.00
_cell.angle_beta   90.00
_cell.angle_gamma   90.00
#
_symmetry.space_group_name_H-M   'P 1'
#
loop_
_entity.id
_entity.type
_entity.pdbx_description
1 polymer ?
#
loop_
_entity_poly.entity_id
_entity_poly.type
_entity_poly.pdbx_seq_one_letter_code
_entity_poly.pdbx_strand_id
1 'polypeptide(L)'
;MNINFEYKDVSASERLENMVAERLTKLEDKYDFIVTCDVYLKKETTSSPQTGLICEIRVNIPGTTLFAGSNSGSLEASIAKATSDVKSQLQRKKEKMQMH
;
A
#
# COMPACT_ATOMS: atom_id res chain seq x y z
N MET A 1 9.54 -4.00 -10.59
CA MET A 1 8.17 -4.06 -10.04
C MET A 1 7.33 -2.95 -10.67
N ASN A 2 6.11 -3.28 -11.07
CA ASN A 2 5.16 -2.29 -11.56
C ASN A 2 4.21 -1.88 -10.44
N ILE A 3 4.02 -0.58 -10.29
CA ILE A 3 3.06 -0.02 -9.34
C ILE A 3 1.98 0.69 -10.15
N ASN A 4 0.74 0.23 -10.01
CA ASN A 4 -0.41 0.83 -10.67
C ASN A 4 -1.19 1.68 -9.68
N PHE A 5 -1.55 2.89 -10.08
CA PHE A 5 -2.31 3.81 -9.23
C PHE A 5 -3.70 4.01 -9.78
N GLU A 6 -4.69 3.98 -8.91
CA GLU A 6 -6.06 4.34 -9.21
C GLU A 6 -6.57 5.35 -8.18
N TYR A 7 -7.40 6.28 -8.65
CA TYR A 7 -7.92 7.37 -7.83
C TYR A 7 -9.44 7.38 -7.89
N LYS A 8 -10.07 7.59 -6.74
CA LYS A 8 -11.52 7.76 -6.65
C LYS A 8 -11.83 8.99 -5.80
N ASP A 9 -12.38 10.01 -6.43
CA ASP A 9 -12.74 11.29 -5.78
C ASP A 9 -11.53 11.98 -5.14
N VAL A 10 -10.35 11.72 -5.66
CA VAL A 10 -9.07 12.33 -5.28
C VAL A 10 -8.33 12.66 -6.57
N SER A 11 -7.74 13.85 -6.64
CA SER A 11 -6.92 14.22 -7.80
C SER A 11 -5.61 13.45 -7.81
N ALA A 12 -5.18 13.05 -8.99
CA ALA A 12 -3.88 12.41 -9.16
C ALA A 12 -2.77 13.33 -8.65
N SER A 13 -1.81 12.77 -7.92
CA SER A 13 -0.72 13.52 -7.30
C SER A 13 0.59 12.79 -7.48
N GLU A 14 1.49 13.40 -8.27
CA GLU A 14 2.83 12.86 -8.47
C GLU A 14 3.59 12.77 -7.14
N ARG A 15 3.41 13.74 -6.25
CA ARG A 15 4.05 13.74 -4.94
C ARG A 15 3.62 12.51 -4.11
N LEU A 16 2.33 12.19 -4.10
CA LEU A 16 1.83 11.02 -3.38
C LEU A 16 2.28 9.73 -4.03
N GLU A 17 2.28 9.66 -5.36
CA GLU A 17 2.79 8.48 -6.07
C GLU A 17 4.25 8.22 -5.77
N ASN A 18 5.07 9.29 -5.75
CA ASN A 18 6.49 9.18 -5.41
C ASN A 18 6.67 8.69 -3.97
N MET A 19 5.86 9.16 -3.04
CA MET A 19 5.89 8.72 -1.65
C MET A 19 5.62 7.22 -1.53
N VAL A 20 4.58 6.74 -2.22
CA VAL A 20 4.23 5.30 -2.22
C VAL A 20 5.35 4.50 -2.89
N ALA A 21 5.79 4.94 -4.08
CA ALA A 21 6.82 4.23 -4.84
C ALA A 21 8.12 4.09 -4.06
N GLU A 22 8.54 5.14 -3.35
CA GLU A 22 9.74 5.09 -2.53
C GLU A 22 9.63 4.01 -1.45
N ARG A 23 8.50 3.96 -0.76
CA ARG A 23 8.27 2.99 0.32
C ARG A 23 8.19 1.56 -0.22
N LEU A 24 7.46 1.35 -1.32
CA LEU A 24 7.31 0.01 -1.90
C LEU A 24 8.60 -0.49 -2.54
N THR A 25 9.39 0.40 -3.15
CA THR A 25 10.68 0.03 -3.73
C THR A 25 11.65 -0.47 -2.66
N LYS A 26 11.66 0.16 -1.49
CA LYS A 26 12.47 -0.31 -0.36
C LYS A 26 12.04 -1.70 0.09
N LEU A 27 10.75 -2.00 0.05
CA LEU A 27 10.24 -3.33 0.38
C LEU A 27 10.65 -4.36 -0.67
N GLU A 28 10.63 -3.98 -1.95
CA GLU A 28 11.07 -4.87 -3.03
C GLU A 28 12.54 -5.27 -2.88
N ASP A 29 13.38 -4.34 -2.45
CA ASP A 29 14.81 -4.63 -2.23
C ASP A 29 15.00 -5.72 -1.17
N LYS A 30 14.11 -5.80 -0.20
CA LYS A 30 14.16 -6.78 0.87
C LYS A 30 13.35 -8.03 0.58
N TYR A 31 12.26 -7.88 -0.18
CA TYR A 31 11.31 -8.95 -0.50
C TYR A 31 11.19 -9.06 -2.01
N ASP A 32 12.16 -9.73 -2.63
CA ASP A 32 12.31 -9.79 -4.09
C ASP A 32 11.23 -10.61 -4.81
N PHE A 33 10.36 -11.27 -4.07
CA PHE A 33 9.26 -12.05 -4.64
C PHE A 33 8.00 -11.21 -4.96
N ILE A 34 8.03 -9.90 -4.76
CA ILE A 34 6.91 -9.02 -5.13
C ILE A 34 6.83 -8.93 -6.65
N VAL A 35 5.64 -9.21 -7.22
CA VAL A 35 5.42 -9.16 -8.67
C VAL A 35 4.92 -7.78 -9.09
N THR A 36 3.77 -7.35 -8.56
CA THR A 36 3.17 -6.05 -8.84
C THR A 36 2.48 -5.51 -7.60
N CYS A 37 2.26 -4.19 -7.60
CA CYS A 37 1.45 -3.54 -6.56
C CYS A 37 0.37 -2.69 -7.22
N ASP A 38 -0.86 -2.78 -6.71
CA ASP A 38 -1.96 -1.91 -7.10
C ASP A 38 -2.32 -1.02 -5.92
N VAL A 39 -2.31 0.29 -6.14
CA VAL A 39 -2.54 1.28 -5.10
C VAL A 39 -3.78 2.09 -5.43
N TYR A 40 -4.71 2.16 -4.48
CA TYR A 40 -5.97 2.91 -4.61
C TYR A 40 -5.97 4.04 -3.60
N LEU A 41 -6.12 5.27 -4.10
CA LEU A 41 -6.23 6.45 -3.27
C LEU A 41 -7.65 6.98 -3.42
N LYS A 42 -8.40 7.03 -2.32
CA LYS A 42 -9.83 7.30 -2.33
C LYS A 42 -10.22 8.36 -1.31
N LYS A 43 -11.32 9.03 -1.60
CA LYS A 43 -11.97 9.91 -0.63
C LYS A 43 -13.40 9.46 -0.45
N GLU A 44 -13.82 9.28 0.80
CA GLU A 44 -15.19 8.99 1.17
C GLU A 44 -15.71 10.09 2.07
N THR A 45 -16.99 10.43 1.90
CA THR A 45 -17.64 11.41 2.75
C THR A 45 -17.86 10.80 4.14
N THR A 46 -17.33 11.46 5.18
CA THR A 46 -17.52 11.04 6.56
C THR A 46 -17.88 12.26 7.41
N SER A 47 -18.45 12.02 8.59
CA SER A 47 -18.76 13.07 9.54
C SER A 47 -17.54 13.44 10.41
N SER A 48 -16.43 12.72 10.29
CA SER A 48 -15.22 12.93 11.09
C SER A 48 -14.08 13.45 10.23
N PRO A 49 -13.37 14.53 10.63
CA PRO A 49 -12.20 15.00 9.91
C PRO A 49 -11.00 14.07 10.04
N GLN A 50 -11.10 13.04 10.87
CA GLN A 50 -10.02 12.08 11.12
C GLN A 50 -10.12 10.83 10.24
N THR A 51 -11.11 10.79 9.35
CA THR A 51 -11.33 9.67 8.44
C THR A 51 -11.77 10.19 7.07
N GLY A 52 -11.81 9.30 6.10
CA GLY A 52 -12.31 9.59 4.75
C GLY A 52 -11.24 9.62 3.68
N LEU A 53 -9.96 9.72 4.05
CA LEU A 53 -8.86 9.69 3.09
C LEU A 53 -8.17 8.33 3.20
N ILE A 54 -8.33 7.50 2.15
CA ILE A 54 -8.08 6.08 2.20
C ILE A 54 -6.95 5.71 1.24
N CYS A 55 -6.03 4.88 1.70
CA CYS A 55 -5.04 4.22 0.86
C CYS A 55 -5.24 2.71 1.00
N GLU A 56 -5.48 2.03 -0.12
CA GLU A 56 -5.53 0.57 -0.17
C GLU A 56 -4.42 0.08 -1.09
N ILE A 57 -3.71 -0.95 -0.66
CA ILE A 57 -2.61 -1.53 -1.43
C ILE A 57 -2.85 -3.02 -1.58
N ARG A 58 -2.77 -3.48 -2.83
CA ARG A 58 -2.79 -4.89 -3.17
C ARG A 58 -1.39 -5.26 -3.64
N VAL A 59 -0.77 -6.23 -2.99
CA VAL A 59 0.56 -6.71 -3.37
C VAL A 59 0.43 -8.12 -3.91
N ASN A 60 0.76 -8.28 -5.18
CA ASN A 60 0.70 -9.57 -5.85
C ASN A 60 2.05 -10.27 -5.70
N ILE A 61 2.02 -11.45 -5.09
CA ILE A 61 3.19 -12.32 -4.91
C ILE A 61 2.85 -13.69 -5.46
N PRO A 62 3.84 -14.57 -5.72
CA PRO A 62 3.54 -15.90 -6.24
C PRO A 62 2.55 -16.65 -5.33
N GLY A 63 1.45 -17.12 -5.91
CA GLY A 63 0.47 -17.95 -5.24
C GLY A 63 -0.59 -17.21 -4.44
N THR A 64 -0.47 -15.91 -4.19
CA THR A 64 -1.46 -15.18 -3.41
C THR A 64 -1.35 -13.67 -3.60
N THR A 65 -2.29 -12.94 -3.01
CA THR A 65 -2.32 -11.48 -2.99
C THR A 65 -2.46 -11.02 -1.54
N LEU A 66 -1.62 -10.06 -1.15
CA LEU A 66 -1.70 -9.44 0.16
C LEU A 66 -2.47 -8.13 0.06
N PHE A 67 -3.22 -7.81 1.09
CA PHE A 67 -4.00 -6.57 1.17
C PHE A 67 -3.63 -5.77 2.41
N ALA A 68 -3.53 -4.46 2.24
CA ALA A 68 -3.43 -3.53 3.34
C ALA A 68 -4.28 -2.30 3.03
N GLY A 69 -4.90 -1.73 4.05
CA GLY A 69 -5.70 -0.54 3.87
C GLY A 69 -5.67 0.34 5.10
N SER A 70 -5.81 1.63 4.90
CA SER A 70 -5.87 2.58 5.99
C SER A 70 -6.78 3.74 5.63
N ASN A 71 -7.55 4.19 6.60
CA ASN A 71 -8.50 5.29 6.48
C ASN A 71 -8.17 6.30 7.59
N SER A 72 -7.85 7.52 7.20
CA SER A 72 -7.45 8.56 8.15
C SER A 72 -7.81 9.95 7.66
N GLY A 73 -7.35 10.97 8.35
CA GLY A 73 -7.61 12.36 7.98
C GLY A 73 -6.65 12.92 6.93
N SER A 74 -5.66 12.15 6.47
CA SER A 74 -4.76 12.57 5.40
C SER A 74 -4.32 11.37 4.58
N LEU A 75 -4.05 11.60 3.28
CA LEU A 75 -3.54 10.54 2.42
C LEU A 75 -2.12 10.14 2.82
N GLU A 76 -1.31 11.09 3.29
CA GLU A 76 0.05 10.79 3.76
C GLU A 76 0.03 9.80 4.93
N ALA A 77 -0.84 10.04 5.92
CA ALA A 77 -0.98 9.13 7.05
C ALA A 77 -1.49 7.75 6.62
N SER A 78 -2.47 7.72 5.71
CA SER A 78 -3.01 6.46 5.21
C SER A 78 -1.98 5.68 4.40
N ILE A 79 -1.16 6.35 3.59
CA ILE A 79 -0.07 5.72 2.86
C ILE A 79 0.97 5.13 3.83
N ALA A 80 1.36 5.91 4.84
CA ALA A 80 2.33 5.44 5.83
C ALA A 80 1.84 4.19 6.55
N LYS A 81 0.58 4.18 6.97
CA LYS A 81 -0.02 3.04 7.68
C LYS A 81 -0.16 1.82 6.76
N ALA A 82 -0.68 2.01 5.55
CA ALA A 82 -0.89 0.91 4.61
C ALA A 82 0.44 0.27 4.20
N THR A 83 1.47 1.07 3.91
CA THR A 83 2.78 0.52 3.54
C THR A 83 3.46 -0.18 4.71
N SER A 84 3.26 0.30 5.94
CA SER A 84 3.75 -0.37 7.15
C SER A 84 3.07 -1.74 7.33
N ASP A 85 1.76 -1.82 7.07
CA ASP A 85 1.03 -3.09 7.15
C ASP A 85 1.50 -4.08 6.08
N VAL A 86 1.77 -3.59 4.86
CA VAL A 86 2.37 -4.41 3.79
C VAL A 86 3.69 -5.00 4.25
N LYS A 87 4.56 -4.18 4.85
CA LYS A 87 5.85 -4.64 5.37
C LYS A 87 5.67 -5.77 6.37
N SER A 88 4.75 -5.63 7.31
CA SER A 88 4.49 -6.66 8.33
C SER A 88 4.01 -7.97 7.69
N GLN A 89 3.13 -7.87 6.69
CA GLN A 89 2.62 -9.06 6.00
C GLN A 89 3.72 -9.75 5.19
N LEU A 90 4.57 -8.98 4.50
CA LEU A 90 5.69 -9.53 3.74
C LEU A 90 6.70 -10.23 4.66
N GLN A 91 6.97 -9.63 5.81
CA GLN A 91 7.86 -10.23 6.80
C GLN A 91 7.35 -11.58 7.27
N ARG A 92 6.07 -11.67 7.62
CA ARG A 92 5.44 -12.93 8.03
C ARG A 92 5.45 -13.96 6.91
N LYS A 93 5.21 -13.52 5.68
CA LYS A 93 5.21 -14.41 4.52
C LYS A 93 6.60 -14.98 4.25
N LYS A 94 7.62 -14.15 4.35
CA LYS A 94 9.01 -14.59 4.17
C LYS A 94 9.41 -15.60 5.24
N GLU A 95 9.02 -15.36 6.49
CA GLU A 95 9.30 -16.30 7.59
C GLU A 95 8.68 -17.66 7.31
N LYS A 96 7.43 -17.70 6.84
CA LYS A 96 6.78 -18.96 6.46
C LYS A 96 7.49 -19.67 5.33
N MET A 97 7.99 -18.92 4.34
CA MET A 97 8.72 -19.50 3.22
C MET A 97 10.07 -20.12 3.64
N GLN A 98 10.62 -19.67 4.75
CA GLN A 98 11.89 -20.16 5.30
C GLN A 98 11.75 -21.33 6.27
N MET A 99 10.53 -21.71 6.60
CA MET A 99 10.24 -22.76 7.58
C MET A 99 10.12 -24.16 6.98
N HIS A 100 10.68 -24.36 5.81
CA HIS A 100 10.65 -25.69 5.13
C HIS A 100 11.84 -26.55 5.50
#